data_1740f6355b2a0ed6fd8f2ede2ec514d9
#
_entry.id   1740f6355b2a0ed6fd8f2ede2ec514d9
#
_cell.length_a   1.000
_cell.length_b   1.000
_cell.length_c   1.000
_cell.angle_alpha   90.00
_cell.angle_beta   90.00
_cell.angle_gamma   90.00
#
_symmetry.space_group_name_H-M   'P 1'
#
loop_
_entity.id
_entity.type
_entity.pdbx_description
1 polymer ?
#
loop_
_entity_poly.entity_id
_entity_poly.type
_entity_poly.pdbx_seq_one_letter_code
_entity_poly.pdbx_strand_id
1 'polypeptide(L)'
;MSIPFGQDEGVKIDVEHAQLLAGLVMSNKPKTVLEFGLGGGQSTDAILAGLQFNQQMFEYTVVDNWFDWAGIRPVGVTEKYGHLINIVDSSEKDFVFSTDKKFDFIMSDGDHFNTNQWFEYVYETLLNPGGILIYHDVMLHDVPGGFPNLREIYYKCKTLKLNHHLFNATSRPNDRCWRGFLVIFKE
;
A
#
# COMPACT_ATOMS: atom_id res chain seq x y z
N MET A 1 -12.12 18.33 10.70
CA MET A 1 -12.36 16.87 10.77
C MET A 1 -11.01 16.24 11.05
N SER A 2 -10.78 15.78 12.28
CA SER A 2 -9.53 15.08 12.62
C SER A 2 -9.68 13.64 12.18
N ILE A 3 -8.80 13.15 11.31
CA ILE A 3 -8.74 11.73 10.97
C ILE A 3 -8.12 11.04 12.19
N PRO A 4 -8.86 10.20 12.93
CA PRO A 4 -8.31 9.53 14.09
C PRO A 4 -7.47 8.34 13.65
N PHE A 5 -6.21 8.57 13.30
CA PHE A 5 -5.26 7.47 13.18
C PHE A 5 -4.93 6.99 14.59
N GLY A 6 -5.40 5.79 14.94
CA GLY A 6 -5.31 5.24 16.29
C GLY A 6 -3.88 5.20 16.83
N GLN A 7 -3.75 5.51 18.13
CA GLN A 7 -2.48 5.53 18.88
C GLN A 7 -2.19 4.19 19.57
N ASP A 8 -2.55 3.06 19.01
CA ASP A 8 -2.24 1.78 19.63
C ASP A 8 -0.79 1.35 19.33
N GLU A 9 -0.11 0.80 20.31
CA GLU A 9 1.32 0.47 20.32
C GLU A 9 1.65 -0.79 19.47
N GLY A 10 1.25 -0.83 18.21
CA GLY A 10 1.58 -1.86 17.23
C GLY A 10 2.44 -1.33 16.10
N VAL A 11 2.92 -2.19 15.23
CA VAL A 11 3.60 -1.79 13.98
C VAL A 11 2.59 -1.03 13.13
N LYS A 12 2.85 0.25 12.88
CA LYS A 12 1.91 1.19 12.26
C LYS A 12 2.57 1.83 11.04
N ILE A 13 1.75 2.14 10.03
CA ILE A 13 2.16 3.08 9.01
C ILE A 13 2.48 4.43 9.67
N ASP A 14 3.51 5.12 9.18
CA ASP A 14 3.87 6.44 9.72
C ASP A 14 2.75 7.44 9.47
N VAL A 15 2.53 8.37 10.41
CA VAL A 15 1.41 9.32 10.35
C VAL A 15 1.44 10.15 9.08
N GLU A 16 2.64 10.58 8.65
CA GLU A 16 2.83 11.35 7.42
C GLU A 16 2.46 10.53 6.18
N HIS A 17 2.80 9.24 6.17
CA HIS A 17 2.43 8.33 5.07
C HIS A 17 0.93 8.09 5.04
N ALA A 18 0.28 7.90 6.20
CA ALA A 18 -1.17 7.75 6.26
C ALA A 18 -1.91 9.01 5.77
N GLN A 19 -1.42 10.22 6.14
CA GLN A 19 -1.98 11.47 5.65
C GLN A 19 -1.79 11.66 4.14
N LEU A 20 -0.59 11.33 3.64
CA LEU A 20 -0.29 11.37 2.21
C LEU A 20 -1.19 10.40 1.44
N LEU A 21 -1.35 9.17 1.95
CA LEU A 21 -2.19 8.14 1.36
C LEU A 21 -3.64 8.60 1.23
N ALA A 22 -4.23 9.12 2.31
CA ALA A 22 -5.58 9.69 2.28
C ALA A 22 -5.69 10.85 1.27
N GLY A 23 -4.70 11.75 1.23
CA GLY A 23 -4.65 12.88 0.30
C GLY A 23 -4.55 12.47 -1.17
N LEU A 24 -3.76 11.43 -1.48
CA LEU A 24 -3.65 10.87 -2.83
C LEU A 24 -4.98 10.25 -3.27
N VAL A 25 -5.65 9.49 -2.40
CA VAL A 25 -6.97 8.92 -2.68
C VAL A 25 -8.02 10.02 -2.91
N MET A 26 -8.03 11.07 -2.07
CA MET A 26 -8.93 12.22 -2.25
C MET A 26 -8.72 12.91 -3.60
N SER A 27 -7.45 13.09 -4.02
CA SER A 27 -7.10 13.80 -5.25
C SER A 27 -7.34 12.97 -6.50
N ASN A 28 -6.97 11.70 -6.47
CA ASN A 28 -7.08 10.79 -7.61
C ASN A 28 -8.53 10.32 -7.82
N LYS A 29 -9.33 10.24 -6.76
CA LYS A 29 -10.72 9.76 -6.77
C LYS A 29 -10.88 8.38 -7.42
N PRO A 30 -10.10 7.37 -6.97
CA PRO A 30 -10.13 6.04 -7.57
C PRO A 30 -11.49 5.39 -7.37
N LYS A 31 -11.94 4.63 -8.39
CA LYS A 31 -13.13 3.79 -8.30
C LYS A 31 -12.81 2.35 -7.94
N THR A 32 -11.61 1.90 -8.32
CA THR A 32 -11.12 0.56 -8.03
C THR A 32 -9.81 0.63 -7.27
N VAL A 33 -9.78 0.04 -6.08
CA VAL A 33 -8.64 0.08 -5.16
C VAL A 33 -8.19 -1.34 -4.82
N LEU A 34 -6.88 -1.57 -4.81
CA LEU A 34 -6.24 -2.79 -4.36
C LEU A 34 -5.23 -2.46 -3.26
N GLU A 35 -5.22 -3.23 -2.20
CA GLU A 35 -4.20 -3.18 -1.16
C GLU A 35 -3.65 -4.58 -0.93
N PHE A 36 -2.34 -4.70 -0.93
CA PHE A 36 -1.61 -5.88 -0.49
C PHE A 36 -1.06 -5.65 0.91
N GLY A 37 -1.46 -6.53 1.85
CA GLY A 37 -1.09 -6.42 3.26
C GLY A 37 -2.06 -5.53 4.05
N LEU A 38 -2.97 -6.15 4.80
CA LEU A 38 -3.88 -5.43 5.69
C LEU A 38 -3.21 -5.09 7.01
N GLY A 39 -2.42 -6.02 7.55
CA GLY A 39 -1.77 -5.86 8.83
C GLY A 39 -2.72 -5.38 9.93
N GLY A 40 -2.41 -4.24 10.56
CA GLY A 40 -3.26 -3.59 11.56
C GLY A 40 -4.37 -2.70 10.98
N GLY A 41 -4.47 -2.55 9.66
CA GLY A 41 -5.51 -1.80 8.96
C GLY A 41 -5.35 -0.27 8.96
N GLN A 42 -4.17 0.27 9.31
CA GLN A 42 -3.98 1.73 9.34
C GLN A 42 -3.93 2.34 7.92
N SER A 43 -3.28 1.67 6.96
CA SER A 43 -3.33 2.03 5.55
C SER A 43 -4.75 1.92 5.01
N THR A 44 -5.44 0.84 5.34
CA THR A 44 -6.85 0.63 4.99
C THR A 44 -7.74 1.76 5.52
N ASP A 45 -7.58 2.15 6.80
CA ASP A 45 -8.32 3.27 7.40
C ASP A 45 -8.02 4.60 6.65
N ALA A 46 -6.78 4.85 6.27
CA ALA A 46 -6.39 6.05 5.52
C ALA A 46 -7.01 6.08 4.11
N ILE A 47 -6.97 4.95 3.40
CA ILE A 47 -7.60 4.80 2.08
C ILE A 47 -9.11 4.99 2.18
N LEU A 48 -9.77 4.33 3.14
CA LEU A 48 -11.21 4.46 3.35
C LEU A 48 -11.62 5.90 3.68
N ALA A 49 -10.82 6.61 4.49
CA ALA A 49 -11.08 8.02 4.79
C ALA A 49 -11.08 8.88 3.52
N GLY A 50 -10.12 8.66 2.61
CA GLY A 50 -10.07 9.33 1.31
C GLY A 50 -11.25 8.98 0.40
N LEU A 51 -11.61 7.69 0.32
CA LEU A 51 -12.74 7.22 -0.50
C LEU A 51 -14.08 7.76 0.00
N GLN A 52 -14.30 7.73 1.32
CA GLN A 52 -15.52 8.27 1.93
C GLN A 52 -15.65 9.79 1.75
N PHE A 53 -14.51 10.52 1.81
CA PHE A 53 -14.50 11.95 1.52
C PHE A 53 -14.99 12.25 0.10
N ASN A 54 -14.65 11.42 -0.87
CA ASN A 54 -15.02 11.59 -2.27
C ASN A 54 -16.50 11.36 -2.55
N GLN A 55 -17.26 10.72 -1.64
CA GLN A 55 -18.70 10.46 -1.76
C GLN A 55 -19.11 9.77 -3.07
N GLN A 56 -18.24 8.95 -3.63
CA GLN A 56 -18.50 8.17 -4.85
C GLN A 56 -18.52 6.68 -4.55
N MET A 57 -19.15 5.90 -5.43
CA MET A 57 -19.08 4.44 -5.37
C MET A 57 -17.67 3.96 -5.67
N PHE A 58 -17.19 2.99 -4.92
CA PHE A 58 -15.89 2.38 -5.10
C PHE A 58 -15.94 0.87 -4.88
N GLU A 59 -14.99 0.17 -5.48
CA GLU A 59 -14.66 -1.22 -5.16
C GLU A 59 -13.28 -1.23 -4.50
N TYR A 60 -13.17 -1.82 -3.32
CA TYR A 60 -11.91 -1.91 -2.60
C TYR A 60 -11.62 -3.36 -2.25
N THR A 61 -10.53 -3.91 -2.77
CA THR A 61 -10.05 -5.25 -2.51
C THR A 61 -8.78 -5.19 -1.68
N VAL A 62 -8.74 -5.97 -0.61
CA VAL A 62 -7.56 -6.15 0.24
C VAL A 62 -7.14 -7.62 0.16
N VAL A 63 -5.87 -7.86 -0.11
CA VAL A 63 -5.27 -9.20 -0.22
C VAL A 63 -4.26 -9.37 0.89
N ASP A 64 -4.43 -10.41 1.71
CA ASP A 64 -3.49 -10.75 2.77
C ASP A 64 -3.51 -12.27 2.97
N ASN A 65 -2.36 -12.87 3.18
CA ASN A 65 -2.24 -14.30 3.49
C ASN A 65 -2.13 -14.55 5.00
N TRP A 66 -2.02 -13.50 5.81
CA TRP A 66 -1.90 -13.50 7.29
C TRP A 66 -0.66 -14.22 7.83
N PHE A 67 0.10 -14.89 6.98
CA PHE A 67 1.17 -15.80 7.34
C PHE A 67 2.49 -15.09 7.61
N ASP A 68 2.80 -14.09 6.77
CA ASP A 68 4.16 -13.56 6.70
C ASP A 68 4.44 -12.58 7.84
N TRP A 69 3.42 -12.03 8.48
CA TRP A 69 3.59 -11.02 9.50
C TRP A 69 3.22 -11.47 10.92
N ALA A 70 2.08 -12.09 11.13
CA ALA A 70 1.61 -12.48 12.47
C ALA A 70 1.14 -13.94 12.55
N GLY A 71 1.10 -14.66 11.44
CA GLY A 71 0.63 -16.05 11.35
C GLY A 71 -0.86 -16.24 11.65
N ILE A 72 -1.60 -15.20 12.01
CA ILE A 72 -3.01 -15.26 12.40
C ILE A 72 -3.71 -14.00 11.91
N ARG A 73 -4.86 -14.18 11.26
CA ARG A 73 -5.77 -13.09 10.93
C ARG A 73 -6.20 -12.35 12.20
N PRO A 74 -6.03 -11.02 12.30
CA PRO A 74 -6.46 -10.28 13.48
C PRO A 74 -7.95 -10.46 13.74
N VAL A 75 -8.29 -10.70 15.02
CA VAL A 75 -9.68 -10.79 15.45
C VAL A 75 -10.40 -9.47 15.17
N GLY A 76 -11.61 -9.53 14.64
CA GLY A 76 -12.43 -8.35 14.38
C GLY A 76 -12.18 -7.64 13.06
N VAL A 77 -11.19 -8.06 12.26
CA VAL A 77 -10.92 -7.45 10.94
C VAL A 77 -12.12 -7.57 10.01
N THR A 78 -12.75 -8.75 9.98
CA THR A 78 -13.92 -8.96 9.12
C THR A 78 -15.12 -8.13 9.61
N GLU A 79 -15.31 -8.03 10.91
CA GLU A 79 -16.38 -7.22 11.51
C GLU A 79 -16.16 -5.73 11.25
N LYS A 80 -14.92 -5.27 11.30
CA LYS A 80 -14.59 -3.86 11.08
C LYS A 80 -14.73 -3.46 9.61
N TYR A 81 -14.24 -4.28 8.69
CA TYR A 81 -14.07 -3.89 7.30
C TYR A 81 -14.95 -4.63 6.31
N GLY A 82 -15.43 -5.85 6.63
CA GLY A 82 -16.05 -6.75 5.66
C GLY A 82 -17.32 -6.24 4.97
N HIS A 83 -17.92 -5.16 5.47
CA HIS A 83 -19.03 -4.49 4.80
C HIS A 83 -18.61 -3.33 3.88
N LEU A 84 -17.32 -2.94 3.91
CA LEU A 84 -16.76 -1.83 3.14
C LEU A 84 -15.78 -2.30 2.07
N ILE A 85 -15.11 -3.44 2.30
CA ILE A 85 -14.03 -3.95 1.44
C ILE A 85 -14.22 -5.44 1.16
N ASN A 86 -13.68 -5.89 0.05
CA ASN A 86 -13.55 -7.30 -0.29
C ASN A 86 -12.20 -7.84 0.22
N ILE A 87 -12.22 -8.73 1.21
CA ILE A 87 -11.01 -9.34 1.79
C ILE A 87 -10.76 -10.68 1.10
N VAL A 88 -9.58 -10.83 0.51
CA VAL A 88 -9.14 -12.03 -0.20
C VAL A 88 -7.98 -12.68 0.56
N ASP A 89 -8.19 -13.92 1.03
CA ASP A 89 -7.14 -14.72 1.65
C ASP A 89 -6.25 -15.34 0.55
N SER A 90 -5.16 -14.68 0.21
CA SER A 90 -4.23 -15.11 -0.84
C SER A 90 -2.84 -14.50 -0.62
N SER A 91 -1.81 -15.13 -1.17
CA SER A 91 -0.53 -14.45 -1.32
C SER A 91 -0.63 -13.33 -2.37
N GLU A 92 0.20 -12.29 -2.22
CA GLU A 92 0.30 -11.21 -3.22
C GLU A 92 0.58 -11.79 -4.61
N LYS A 93 1.55 -12.70 -4.71
CA LYS A 93 1.94 -13.36 -5.97
C LYS A 93 0.76 -14.08 -6.63
N ASP A 94 0.07 -14.93 -5.87
CA ASP A 94 -1.01 -15.74 -6.44
C ASP A 94 -2.16 -14.86 -6.91
N PHE A 95 -2.50 -13.82 -6.15
CA PHE A 95 -3.52 -12.86 -6.56
C PHE A 95 -3.12 -12.10 -7.83
N VAL A 96 -1.89 -11.57 -7.89
CA VAL A 96 -1.36 -10.80 -9.03
C VAL A 96 -1.50 -11.59 -10.34
N PHE A 97 -1.20 -12.89 -10.33
CA PHE A 97 -1.23 -13.72 -11.53
C PHE A 97 -2.57 -14.43 -11.80
N SER A 98 -3.54 -14.33 -10.88
CA SER A 98 -4.88 -14.92 -11.06
C SER A 98 -5.96 -13.91 -11.37
N THR A 99 -5.75 -12.61 -11.11
CA THR A 99 -6.75 -11.58 -11.35
C THR A 99 -6.63 -11.01 -12.77
N ASP A 100 -7.78 -10.76 -13.39
CA ASP A 100 -7.92 -10.00 -14.65
C ASP A 100 -8.41 -8.56 -14.40
N LYS A 101 -8.69 -8.21 -13.14
CA LYS A 101 -9.14 -6.88 -12.74
C LYS A 101 -8.01 -5.87 -12.87
N LYS A 102 -8.40 -4.62 -13.18
CA LYS A 102 -7.52 -3.46 -13.16
C LYS A 102 -7.96 -2.48 -12.08
N PHE A 103 -7.00 -1.72 -11.58
CA PHE A 103 -7.19 -0.84 -10.44
C PHE A 103 -6.71 0.57 -10.74
N ASP A 104 -7.42 1.56 -10.21
CA ASP A 104 -7.03 2.97 -10.31
C ASP A 104 -6.00 3.34 -9.23
N PHE A 105 -5.97 2.56 -8.15
CA PHE A 105 -5.09 2.79 -7.01
C PHE A 105 -4.64 1.46 -6.41
N ILE A 106 -3.33 1.27 -6.30
CA ILE A 106 -2.74 0.06 -5.72
C ILE A 106 -1.77 0.47 -4.62
N MET A 107 -1.96 -0.07 -3.42
CA MET A 107 -1.04 0.04 -2.28
C MET A 107 -0.42 -1.33 -2.00
N SER A 108 0.91 -1.41 -1.92
CA SER A 108 1.64 -2.63 -1.57
C SER A 108 2.45 -2.41 -0.30
N ASP A 109 2.06 -3.13 0.75
CA ASP A 109 2.72 -3.25 2.06
C ASP A 109 2.66 -4.72 2.54
N GLY A 110 2.66 -5.66 1.59
CA GLY A 110 2.53 -7.10 1.79
C GLY A 110 3.86 -7.83 1.74
N ASP A 111 4.21 -8.42 0.60
CA ASP A 111 5.44 -9.22 0.43
C ASP A 111 6.67 -8.33 0.16
N HIS A 112 7.32 -7.87 1.22
CA HIS A 112 8.52 -7.04 1.14
C HIS A 112 9.75 -7.75 0.52
N PHE A 113 9.73 -9.08 0.45
CA PHE A 113 10.87 -9.87 0.00
C PHE A 113 10.83 -10.22 -1.50
N ASN A 114 9.65 -10.25 -2.11
CA ASN A 114 9.52 -10.75 -3.47
C ASN A 114 8.76 -9.81 -4.42
N THR A 115 8.08 -8.79 -3.91
CA THR A 115 7.19 -7.92 -4.71
C THR A 115 7.91 -7.26 -5.90
N ASN A 116 9.24 -7.08 -5.85
CA ASN A 116 10.06 -6.60 -6.98
C ASN A 116 10.02 -7.52 -8.21
N GLN A 117 9.69 -8.82 -8.03
CA GLN A 117 9.64 -9.81 -9.12
C GLN A 117 8.44 -9.61 -10.03
N TRP A 118 7.32 -9.10 -9.50
CA TRP A 118 6.10 -8.84 -10.27
C TRP A 118 5.73 -7.36 -10.40
N PHE A 119 6.62 -6.46 -9.95
CA PHE A 119 6.42 -5.02 -10.06
C PHE A 119 6.00 -4.56 -11.45
N GLU A 120 6.76 -4.97 -12.49
CA GLU A 120 6.48 -4.56 -13.87
C GLU A 120 5.12 -5.08 -14.35
N TYR A 121 4.77 -6.33 -13.99
CA TYR A 121 3.45 -6.88 -14.32
C TYR A 121 2.32 -6.11 -13.63
N VAL A 122 2.46 -5.78 -12.34
CA VAL A 122 1.47 -4.95 -11.62
C VAL A 122 1.32 -3.59 -12.29
N TYR A 123 2.43 -2.92 -12.58
CA TYR A 123 2.43 -1.61 -13.21
C TYR A 123 1.79 -1.64 -14.61
N GLU A 124 2.21 -2.58 -15.46
CA GLU A 124 1.77 -2.62 -16.85
C GLU A 124 0.36 -3.20 -17.03
N THR A 125 0.02 -4.23 -16.24
CA THR A 125 -1.18 -5.04 -16.46
C THR A 125 -2.32 -4.69 -15.53
N LEU A 126 -2.04 -4.52 -14.23
CA LEU A 126 -3.09 -4.33 -13.23
C LEU A 126 -3.42 -2.87 -12.94
N LEU A 127 -2.47 -1.95 -13.14
CA LEU A 127 -2.72 -0.52 -12.92
C LEU A 127 -3.36 0.10 -14.15
N ASN A 128 -4.47 0.83 -13.98
CA ASN A 128 -5.10 1.61 -15.03
C ASN A 128 -4.23 2.81 -15.47
N PRO A 129 -4.32 3.28 -16.73
CA PRO A 129 -3.80 4.59 -17.11
C PRO A 129 -4.38 5.69 -16.20
N GLY A 130 -3.55 6.63 -15.76
CA GLY A 130 -3.90 7.65 -14.77
C GLY A 130 -3.93 7.16 -13.33
N GLY A 131 -3.64 5.88 -13.10
CA GLY A 131 -3.63 5.25 -11.78
C GLY A 131 -2.37 5.54 -10.98
N ILE A 132 -2.43 5.18 -9.69
CA ILE A 132 -1.34 5.35 -8.72
C ILE A 132 -0.97 3.99 -8.12
N LEU A 133 0.33 3.66 -8.14
CA LEU A 133 0.90 2.50 -7.47
C LEU A 133 1.84 2.97 -6.36
N ILE A 134 1.69 2.39 -5.19
CA ILE A 134 2.45 2.78 -4.00
C ILE A 134 3.12 1.57 -3.37
N TYR A 135 4.38 1.74 -2.97
CA TYR A 135 5.12 0.79 -2.12
C TYR A 135 5.53 1.46 -0.83
N HIS A 136 5.25 0.79 0.29
CA HIS A 136 5.72 1.18 1.63
C HIS A 136 7.07 0.55 1.95
N ASP A 137 7.74 1.06 2.99
CA ASP A 137 9.03 0.58 3.50
C ASP A 137 10.20 0.59 2.50
N VAL A 138 10.14 1.45 1.47
CA VAL A 138 11.24 1.63 0.49
C VAL A 138 12.37 2.42 1.12
N MET A 139 13.50 1.76 1.40
CA MET A 139 14.67 2.37 2.03
C MET A 139 15.84 2.40 1.04
N LEU A 140 16.42 3.59 0.80
CA LEU A 140 17.54 3.76 -0.15
C LEU A 140 18.89 3.34 0.42
N HIS A 141 19.00 3.20 1.74
CA HIS A 141 20.24 2.86 2.44
C HIS A 141 20.21 1.41 2.92
N ASP A 142 21.39 0.80 3.01
CA ASP A 142 21.54 -0.49 3.66
C ASP A 142 21.45 -0.28 5.18
N VAL A 143 20.35 -0.78 5.75
CA VAL A 143 20.10 -0.76 7.18
C VAL A 143 19.76 -2.18 7.65
N PRO A 144 20.16 -2.56 8.86
CA PRO A 144 19.70 -3.82 9.44
C PRO A 144 18.17 -3.87 9.46
N GLY A 145 17.58 -4.93 8.88
CA GLY A 145 16.13 -5.08 8.78
C GLY A 145 15.47 -4.32 7.61
N GLY A 146 16.24 -3.68 6.75
CA GLY A 146 15.71 -3.07 5.52
C GLY A 146 15.41 -4.11 4.44
N PHE A 147 14.64 -3.69 3.44
CA PHE A 147 14.16 -4.54 2.35
C PHE A 147 14.85 -4.18 1.01
N PRO A 148 15.97 -4.85 0.64
CA PRO A 148 16.70 -4.54 -0.59
C PRO A 148 15.84 -4.64 -1.85
N ASN A 149 14.86 -5.54 -1.84
CA ASN A 149 13.98 -5.80 -2.98
C ASN A 149 13.02 -4.62 -3.24
N LEU A 150 12.54 -3.94 -2.21
CA LEU A 150 11.75 -2.72 -2.36
C LEU A 150 12.61 -1.57 -2.93
N ARG A 151 13.87 -1.47 -2.51
CA ARG A 151 14.82 -0.49 -3.08
C ARG A 151 15.07 -0.74 -4.57
N GLU A 152 15.09 -2.00 -5.00
CA GLU A 152 15.21 -2.36 -6.41
C GLU A 152 14.07 -1.76 -7.25
N ILE A 153 12.83 -1.74 -6.73
CA ILE A 153 11.68 -1.11 -7.41
C ILE A 153 11.97 0.37 -7.68
N TYR A 154 12.51 1.10 -6.70
CA TYR A 154 12.88 2.50 -6.89
C TYR A 154 13.89 2.69 -8.04
N TYR A 155 14.91 1.83 -8.12
CA TYR A 155 15.88 1.90 -9.21
C TYR A 155 15.28 1.47 -10.55
N LYS A 156 14.36 0.52 -10.58
CA LYS A 156 13.59 0.18 -11.78
C LYS A 156 12.78 1.38 -12.28
N CYS A 157 12.09 2.10 -11.39
CA CYS A 157 11.36 3.32 -11.76
C CYS A 157 12.29 4.35 -12.44
N LYS A 158 13.51 4.55 -11.92
CA LYS A 158 14.51 5.45 -12.53
C LYS A 158 14.95 4.96 -13.90
N THR A 159 15.27 3.68 -14.03
CA THR A 159 15.73 3.07 -15.29
C THR A 159 14.67 3.14 -16.38
N LEU A 160 13.41 2.85 -16.01
CA LEU A 160 12.26 2.91 -16.91
C LEU A 160 11.71 4.32 -17.11
N LYS A 161 12.28 5.33 -16.42
CA LYS A 161 11.87 6.74 -16.45
C LYS A 161 10.40 6.94 -16.09
N LEU A 162 9.89 6.15 -15.16
CA LEU A 162 8.52 6.29 -14.67
C LEU A 162 8.39 7.58 -13.86
N ASN A 163 7.22 8.18 -13.89
CA ASN A 163 6.89 9.31 -13.02
C ASN A 163 6.72 8.80 -11.58
N HIS A 164 7.64 9.16 -10.69
CA HIS A 164 7.66 8.66 -9.32
C HIS A 164 8.24 9.66 -8.32
N HIS A 165 7.78 9.55 -7.07
CA HIS A 165 8.29 10.30 -5.93
C HIS A 165 8.50 9.38 -4.73
N LEU A 166 9.59 9.60 -3.97
CA LEU A 166 9.86 8.91 -2.73
C LEU A 166 9.74 9.91 -1.57
N PHE A 167 8.83 9.63 -0.65
CA PHE A 167 8.59 10.39 0.57
C PHE A 167 9.13 9.62 1.76
N ASN A 168 9.98 10.25 2.58
CA ASN A 168 10.52 9.64 3.78
C ASN A 168 9.73 10.13 5.00
N ALA A 169 9.34 9.21 5.88
CA ALA A 169 8.75 9.57 7.16
C ALA A 169 9.80 10.17 8.10
N THR A 170 9.41 11.17 8.85
CA THR A 170 10.24 11.85 9.85
C THR A 170 9.68 11.75 11.26
N SER A 171 8.49 11.16 11.43
CA SER A 171 7.78 11.06 12.72
C SER A 171 8.44 10.13 13.75
N ARG A 172 9.40 9.30 13.32
CA ARG A 172 10.15 8.38 14.19
C ARG A 172 11.63 8.77 14.31
N PRO A 173 11.98 9.86 15.01
CA PRO A 173 13.35 10.39 15.04
C PRO A 173 14.37 9.43 15.68
N ASN A 174 13.92 8.43 16.43
CA ASN A 174 14.78 7.42 17.06
C ASN A 174 14.93 6.15 16.21
N ASP A 175 14.13 5.97 15.16
CA ASP A 175 14.31 4.91 14.19
C ASP A 175 15.38 5.33 13.19
N ARG A 176 16.52 4.63 13.20
CA ARG A 176 17.59 4.84 12.21
C ARG A 176 17.20 4.46 10.79
N CYS A 177 16.00 3.94 10.62
CA CYS A 177 15.43 3.48 9.37
C CYS A 177 14.36 4.46 8.93
N TRP A 178 14.70 5.35 8.02
CA TRP A 178 13.73 6.23 7.39
C TRP A 178 12.94 5.41 6.37
N ARG A 179 11.73 5.05 6.76
CA ARG A 179 10.80 4.32 5.90
C ARG A 179 10.36 5.22 4.75
N GLY A 180 10.53 4.74 3.53
CA GLY A 180 10.11 5.46 2.34
C GLY A 180 8.73 5.02 1.87
N PHE A 181 8.01 5.97 1.32
CA PHE A 181 6.72 5.78 0.67
C PHE A 181 6.89 6.15 -0.80
N LEU A 182 7.06 5.14 -1.64
CA LEU A 182 7.29 5.31 -3.07
C LEU A 182 5.96 5.40 -3.80
N VAL A 183 5.67 6.53 -4.40
CA VAL A 183 4.46 6.79 -5.20
C VAL A 183 4.85 6.81 -6.67
N ILE A 184 4.16 6.03 -7.51
CA ILE A 184 4.39 5.88 -8.94
C ILE A 184 3.10 6.21 -9.67
N PHE A 185 3.17 7.10 -10.65
CA PHE A 185 2.04 7.53 -11.46
C PHE A 185 2.12 6.87 -12.83
N LYS A 186 1.03 6.25 -13.28
CA LYS A 186 0.91 5.72 -14.64
C LYS A 186 0.28 6.77 -15.54
N GLU A 187 0.97 7.13 -16.61
CA GLU A 187 0.47 8.05 -17.64
C GLU A 187 -0.57 7.40 -18.55
#